data_990880fd09d95aed7b55e2d0c51233bc
#
_entry.id   990880fd09d95aed7b55e2d0c51233bc
#
_cell.length_a   1.000
_cell.length_b   1.000
_cell.length_c   1.000
_cell.angle_alpha   90.00
_cell.angle_beta   90.00
_cell.angle_gamma   90.00
#
_symmetry.space_group_name_H-M   'P 1'
#
loop_
_entity.id
_entity.type
_entity.pdbx_description
1 polymer ?
#
loop_
_entity_poly.entity_id
_entity_poly.type
_entity_poly.pdbx_seq_one_letter_code
_entity_poly.pdbx_strand_id
1 'polypeptide(L)'
;MHNIYCFVGPSGSGKSAIVDSLSTEYGLVPVYSYTERPRRTAFEKGHIFVSPEDFDMLEDLVAYTIYNGYRYGVPSQMVDDSDLYVIDPAGVEYLKHKYKGNKGIFVIGIDCPEELCKQRMLQRGDGEDNANSRLEYDKEAFKELYNICDVIIPNTGDLMTVVDKVYSVISSEEEGNEQQ
;
A
#
# COMPACT_ATOMS: atom_id res chain seq x y z
N MET A 1 -15.43 -10.55 -11.25
CA MET A 1 -15.34 -10.13 -9.82
C MET A 1 -14.21 -9.13 -9.76
N HIS A 2 -14.46 -7.91 -9.33
CA HIS A 2 -13.40 -6.89 -9.22
C HIS A 2 -12.48 -7.18 -8.03
N ASN A 3 -11.21 -6.82 -8.15
CA ASN A 3 -10.22 -6.98 -7.09
C ASN A 3 -9.98 -5.66 -6.35
N ILE A 4 -9.53 -5.76 -5.09
CA ILE A 4 -8.74 -4.73 -4.43
C ILE A 4 -7.26 -5.07 -4.65
N TYR A 5 -6.52 -4.17 -5.29
CA TYR A 5 -5.10 -4.35 -5.61
C TYR A 5 -4.24 -3.81 -4.48
N CYS A 6 -3.66 -4.71 -3.70
CA CYS A 6 -2.84 -4.41 -2.53
C CYS A 6 -1.37 -4.24 -2.91
N PHE A 7 -0.83 -3.03 -2.74
CA PHE A 7 0.57 -2.72 -3.03
C PHE A 7 1.43 -2.90 -1.79
N VAL A 8 2.35 -3.83 -1.83
CA VAL A 8 3.30 -4.13 -0.75
C VAL A 8 4.74 -3.94 -1.21
N GLY A 9 5.64 -3.63 -0.30
CA GLY A 9 7.06 -3.43 -0.58
C GLY A 9 7.70 -2.45 0.42
N PRO A 10 9.03 -2.38 0.48
CA PRO A 10 9.73 -1.60 1.49
C PRO A 10 9.50 -0.09 1.36
N SER A 11 9.85 0.64 2.42
CA SER A 11 9.85 2.10 2.45
C SER A 11 10.75 2.66 1.34
N GLY A 12 10.26 3.66 0.59
CA GLY A 12 11.02 4.20 -0.55
C GLY A 12 10.91 3.37 -1.83
N SER A 13 10.23 2.21 -1.85
CA SER A 13 10.06 1.40 -3.08
C SER A 13 9.18 2.06 -4.15
N GLY A 14 8.44 3.15 -3.82
CA GLY A 14 7.67 3.93 -4.80
C GLY A 14 6.17 3.59 -4.86
N LYS A 15 5.64 2.74 -3.97
CA LYS A 15 4.21 2.35 -3.95
C LYS A 15 3.24 3.52 -4.06
N SER A 16 3.40 4.53 -3.20
CA SER A 16 2.50 5.68 -3.18
C SER A 16 2.56 6.47 -4.48
N ALA A 17 3.74 6.65 -5.07
CA ALA A 17 3.87 7.35 -6.36
C ALA A 17 3.20 6.56 -7.51
N ILE A 18 3.31 5.24 -7.50
CA ILE A 18 2.62 4.36 -8.47
C ILE A 18 1.11 4.47 -8.29
N VAL A 19 0.60 4.36 -7.06
CA VAL A 19 -0.84 4.46 -6.74
C VAL A 19 -1.41 5.83 -7.09
N ASP A 20 -0.69 6.93 -6.77
CA ASP A 20 -1.10 8.28 -7.13
C ASP A 20 -1.16 8.47 -8.66
N SER A 21 -0.19 7.91 -9.40
CA SER A 21 -0.20 7.94 -10.87
C SER A 21 -1.34 7.11 -11.46
N LEU A 22 -1.57 5.89 -10.96
CA LEU A 22 -2.70 5.07 -11.39
C LEU A 22 -4.05 5.76 -11.14
N SER A 23 -4.19 6.43 -10.01
CA SER A 23 -5.39 7.21 -9.69
C SER A 23 -5.57 8.39 -10.65
N THR A 24 -4.49 9.11 -10.97
CA THR A 24 -4.55 10.30 -11.82
C THR A 24 -4.79 9.95 -13.29
N GLU A 25 -4.06 8.96 -13.82
CA GLU A 25 -4.05 8.63 -15.26
C GLU A 25 -5.20 7.70 -15.64
N TYR A 26 -5.58 6.77 -14.75
CA TYR A 26 -6.57 5.73 -15.07
C TYR A 26 -7.84 5.81 -14.22
N GLY A 27 -7.95 6.79 -13.31
CA GLY A 27 -9.14 7.02 -12.50
C GLY A 27 -9.41 5.96 -11.43
N LEU A 28 -8.43 5.11 -11.10
CA LEU A 28 -8.55 4.09 -10.07
C LEU A 28 -8.60 4.73 -8.67
N VAL A 29 -9.44 4.24 -7.80
CA VAL A 29 -9.73 4.84 -6.48
C VAL A 29 -8.81 4.24 -5.40
N PRO A 30 -7.94 5.04 -4.75
CA PRO A 30 -7.08 4.54 -3.68
C PRO A 30 -7.79 4.50 -2.33
N VAL A 31 -7.47 3.49 -1.53
CA VAL A 31 -7.81 3.45 -0.09
C VAL A 31 -6.94 4.44 0.67
N TYR A 32 -7.56 5.26 1.51
CA TYR A 32 -6.90 6.11 2.48
C TYR A 32 -7.14 5.57 3.89
N SER A 33 -6.18 4.78 4.42
CA SER A 33 -6.30 4.22 5.77
C SER A 33 -6.37 5.32 6.85
N TYR A 34 -7.19 5.08 7.86
CA TYR A 34 -7.18 5.88 9.08
C TYR A 34 -5.89 5.62 9.86
N THR A 35 -5.34 6.66 10.49
CA THR A 35 -4.18 6.55 11.37
C THR A 35 -4.16 7.64 12.42
N GLU A 36 -3.71 7.29 13.61
CA GLU A 36 -3.45 8.24 14.71
C GLU A 36 -2.03 8.84 14.66
N ARG A 37 -1.24 8.44 13.68
CA ARG A 37 0.10 8.98 13.45
C ARG A 37 0.04 10.47 13.13
N PRO A 38 0.89 11.31 13.72
CA PRO A 38 1.02 12.71 13.29
C PRO A 38 1.42 12.81 11.82
N ARG A 39 0.91 13.83 11.12
CA ARG A 39 1.35 14.14 9.75
C ARG A 39 2.84 14.45 9.73
N ARG A 40 3.56 13.93 8.76
CA ARG A 40 4.99 14.26 8.54
C ARG A 40 5.17 15.67 7.97
N THR A 41 4.21 16.09 7.13
CA THR A 41 4.15 17.44 6.57
C THR A 41 2.71 17.93 6.60
N ALA A 42 2.50 19.25 6.58
CA ALA A 42 1.16 19.86 6.57
C ALA A 42 0.27 19.40 5.40
N PHE A 43 0.90 19.01 4.28
CA PHE A 43 0.21 18.62 3.05
C PHE A 43 0.29 17.10 2.77
N GLU A 44 0.69 16.29 3.75
CA GLU A 44 0.76 14.84 3.59
C GLU A 44 -0.62 14.28 3.22
N LYS A 45 -0.64 13.52 2.13
CA LYS A 45 -1.81 12.78 1.63
C LYS A 45 -1.64 11.28 1.90
N GLY A 46 -2.62 10.48 1.49
CA GLY A 46 -2.55 9.01 1.54
C GLY A 46 -3.09 8.39 2.83
N HIS A 47 -3.46 9.21 3.82
CA HIS A 47 -4.09 8.75 5.06
C HIS A 47 -5.15 9.74 5.55
N ILE A 48 -6.12 9.23 6.29
CA ILE A 48 -7.09 10.00 7.08
C ILE A 48 -6.52 10.06 8.50
N PHE A 49 -5.99 11.23 8.88
CA PHE A 49 -5.37 11.44 10.18
C PHE A 49 -6.42 11.80 11.21
N VAL A 50 -6.49 11.01 12.28
CA VAL A 50 -7.48 11.13 13.36
C VAL A 50 -6.80 11.17 14.73
N SER A 51 -7.53 11.56 15.78
CA SER A 51 -7.05 11.40 17.14
C SER A 51 -7.07 9.93 17.58
N PRO A 52 -6.32 9.54 18.64
CA PRO A 52 -6.43 8.20 19.21
C PRO A 52 -7.87 7.85 19.62
N GLU A 53 -8.61 8.81 20.18
CA GLU A 53 -10.00 8.66 20.59
C GLU A 53 -10.92 8.41 19.39
N ASP A 54 -10.74 9.17 18.30
CA ASP A 54 -11.50 8.96 17.05
C ASP A 54 -11.15 7.63 16.40
N PHE A 55 -9.86 7.20 16.50
CA PHE A 55 -9.46 5.89 16.00
C PHE A 55 -10.15 4.75 16.77
N ASP A 56 -10.34 4.89 18.08
CA ASP A 56 -11.04 3.92 18.93
C ASP A 56 -12.54 3.79 18.60
N MET A 57 -13.11 4.79 17.91
CA MET A 57 -14.51 4.77 17.46
C MET A 57 -14.71 4.12 16.10
N LEU A 58 -13.62 3.74 15.41
CA LEU A 58 -13.75 3.06 14.12
C LEU A 58 -14.27 1.64 14.30
N GLU A 59 -15.30 1.30 13.53
CA GLU A 59 -15.92 -0.01 13.53
C GLU A 59 -15.61 -0.77 12.23
N ASP A 60 -15.82 -2.09 12.25
CA ASP A 60 -15.70 -2.98 11.10
C ASP A 60 -14.35 -2.88 10.35
N LEU A 61 -13.26 -2.76 11.11
CA LEU A 61 -11.92 -2.73 10.54
C LEU A 61 -11.55 -4.09 9.95
N VAL A 62 -11.35 -4.11 8.63
CA VAL A 62 -10.96 -5.31 7.85
C VAL A 62 -9.49 -5.33 7.46
N ALA A 63 -8.81 -4.19 7.58
CA ALA A 63 -7.35 -4.11 7.56
C ALA A 63 -6.91 -3.33 8.80
N TYR A 64 -6.00 -3.91 9.58
CA TYR A 64 -5.46 -3.32 10.78
C TYR A 64 -4.01 -3.72 10.96
N THR A 65 -3.17 -2.74 11.25
CA THR A 65 -1.76 -2.98 11.56
C THR A 65 -1.24 -1.92 12.53
N ILE A 66 -0.19 -2.27 13.26
CA ILE A 66 0.62 -1.32 14.01
C ILE A 66 1.97 -1.22 13.31
N TYR A 67 2.25 -0.06 12.73
CA TYR A 67 3.50 0.20 12.03
C TYR A 67 4.24 1.36 12.70
N ASN A 68 5.47 1.12 13.11
CA ASN A 68 6.30 2.10 13.80
C ASN A 68 5.60 2.77 15.01
N GLY A 69 4.86 1.95 15.81
CA GLY A 69 4.16 2.38 17.01
C GLY A 69 2.83 3.09 16.81
N TYR A 70 2.36 3.24 15.57
CA TYR A 70 1.07 3.87 15.26
C TYR A 70 0.10 2.88 14.62
N ARG A 71 -1.18 3.03 14.95
CA ARG A 71 -2.26 2.22 14.39
C ARG A 71 -2.65 2.74 13.00
N TYR A 72 -2.98 1.78 12.13
CA TYR A 72 -3.58 2.02 10.82
C TYR A 72 -4.77 1.09 10.68
N GLY A 73 -5.88 1.59 10.15
CA GLY A 73 -7.09 0.81 10.01
C GLY A 73 -7.94 1.23 8.82
N VAL A 74 -8.66 0.27 8.24
CA VAL A 74 -9.57 0.49 7.10
C VAL A 74 -10.86 -0.26 7.34
N PRO A 75 -12.02 0.43 7.36
CA PRO A 75 -13.33 -0.19 7.38
C PRO A 75 -13.65 -0.96 6.09
N SER A 76 -14.50 -1.98 6.18
CA SER A 76 -14.91 -2.84 5.05
C SER A 76 -15.44 -2.04 3.86
N GLN A 77 -16.34 -1.09 4.11
CA GLN A 77 -16.94 -0.26 3.07
C GLN A 77 -15.90 0.50 2.23
N MET A 78 -14.81 0.96 2.86
CA MET A 78 -13.75 1.66 2.13
C MET A 78 -13.00 0.73 1.17
N VAL A 79 -12.86 -0.55 1.51
CA VAL A 79 -12.29 -1.56 0.61
C VAL A 79 -13.24 -1.79 -0.57
N ASP A 80 -14.56 -1.89 -0.30
CA ASP A 80 -15.58 -2.09 -1.34
C ASP A 80 -15.62 -0.93 -2.35
N ASP A 81 -15.40 0.29 -1.88
CA ASP A 81 -15.48 1.52 -2.68
C ASP A 81 -14.14 1.90 -3.38
N SER A 82 -13.07 1.12 -3.18
CA SER A 82 -11.74 1.46 -3.68
C SER A 82 -11.12 0.34 -4.54
N ASP A 83 -10.14 0.67 -5.35
CA ASP A 83 -9.44 -0.26 -6.26
C ASP A 83 -8.00 -0.53 -5.84
N LEU A 84 -7.33 0.45 -5.22
CA LEU A 84 -5.89 0.41 -4.92
C LEU A 84 -5.67 0.57 -3.41
N TYR A 85 -4.80 -0.23 -2.83
CA TYR A 85 -4.47 -0.13 -1.41
C TYR A 85 -2.96 -0.30 -1.14
N VAL A 86 -2.32 0.73 -0.59
CA VAL A 86 -0.93 0.63 -0.09
C VAL A 86 -0.97 0.10 1.34
N ILE A 87 -0.45 -1.09 1.55
CA ILE A 87 -0.58 -1.85 2.79
C ILE A 87 0.73 -2.58 3.10
N ASP A 88 0.98 -2.91 4.36
CA ASP A 88 2.09 -3.77 4.77
C ASP A 88 1.70 -5.26 4.78
N PRO A 89 2.67 -6.19 4.85
CA PRO A 89 2.37 -7.63 4.82
C PRO A 89 1.42 -8.10 5.91
N ALA A 90 1.57 -7.59 7.14
CA ALA A 90 0.70 -7.96 8.26
C ALA A 90 -0.74 -7.48 8.03
N GLY A 91 -0.88 -6.28 7.44
CA GLY A 91 -2.18 -5.74 7.03
C GLY A 91 -2.84 -6.57 5.93
N VAL A 92 -2.08 -7.10 4.95
CA VAL A 92 -2.61 -8.03 3.93
C VAL A 92 -3.14 -9.31 4.57
N GLU A 93 -2.39 -9.90 5.47
CA GLU A 93 -2.82 -11.11 6.21
C GLU A 93 -4.12 -10.83 6.98
N TYR A 94 -4.18 -9.71 7.69
CA TYR A 94 -5.38 -9.31 8.41
C TYR A 94 -6.57 -9.12 7.46
N LEU A 95 -6.37 -8.44 6.33
CA LEU A 95 -7.39 -8.21 5.31
C LEU A 95 -7.93 -9.54 4.75
N LYS A 96 -7.06 -10.48 4.37
CA LYS A 96 -7.45 -11.81 3.88
C LYS A 96 -8.32 -12.57 4.87
N HIS A 97 -8.09 -12.41 6.18
CA HIS A 97 -8.86 -13.08 7.22
C HIS A 97 -10.19 -12.39 7.54
N LYS A 98 -10.22 -11.06 7.54
CA LYS A 98 -11.35 -10.26 8.06
C LYS A 98 -12.33 -9.79 7.01
N TYR A 99 -11.83 -9.41 5.83
CA TYR A 99 -12.68 -8.92 4.76
C TYR A 99 -13.58 -10.03 4.21
N LYS A 100 -14.88 -9.74 4.15
CA LYS A 100 -15.94 -10.66 3.66
C LYS A 100 -16.79 -10.02 2.57
N GLY A 101 -16.32 -8.91 1.99
CA GLY A 101 -16.98 -8.24 0.86
C GLY A 101 -16.84 -9.03 -0.46
N ASN A 102 -17.20 -8.37 -1.54
CA ASN A 102 -17.32 -9.02 -2.86
C ASN A 102 -16.08 -8.87 -3.75
N LYS A 103 -15.02 -8.23 -3.26
CA LYS A 103 -13.77 -8.09 -4.03
C LYS A 103 -12.80 -9.23 -3.75
N GLY A 104 -12.11 -9.68 -4.80
CA GLY A 104 -10.90 -10.49 -4.63
C GLY A 104 -9.77 -9.63 -4.04
N ILE A 105 -8.77 -10.26 -3.42
CA ILE A 105 -7.58 -9.57 -2.93
C ILE A 105 -6.41 -10.00 -3.80
N PHE A 106 -5.85 -9.07 -4.58
CA PHE A 106 -4.70 -9.30 -5.45
C PHE A 106 -3.50 -8.49 -4.96
N VAL A 107 -2.40 -9.16 -4.67
CA VAL A 107 -1.23 -8.55 -4.01
C VAL A 107 -0.12 -8.30 -5.02
N ILE A 108 0.22 -7.01 -5.20
CA ILE A 108 1.30 -6.55 -6.09
C ILE A 108 2.50 -6.15 -5.24
N GLY A 109 3.58 -6.91 -5.35
CA GLY A 109 4.85 -6.58 -4.72
C GLY A 109 5.63 -5.56 -5.54
N ILE A 110 6.07 -4.49 -4.91
CA ILE A 110 6.98 -3.50 -5.54
C ILE A 110 8.38 -3.74 -5.01
N ASP A 111 9.20 -4.36 -5.84
CA ASP A 111 10.59 -4.67 -5.51
C ASP A 111 11.51 -3.50 -5.91
N CYS A 112 12.39 -3.13 -4.99
CA CYS A 112 13.31 -2.03 -5.20
C CYS A 112 14.57 -2.25 -4.36
N PRO A 113 15.77 -2.11 -4.93
CA PRO A 113 17.02 -2.22 -4.19
C PRO A 113 17.08 -1.27 -2.99
N GLU A 114 17.61 -1.77 -1.87
CA GLU A 114 17.67 -1.03 -0.59
C GLU A 114 18.34 0.34 -0.76
N GLU A 115 19.46 0.39 -1.50
CA GLU A 115 20.18 1.64 -1.77
C GLU A 115 19.30 2.68 -2.47
N LEU A 116 18.50 2.25 -3.45
CA LEU A 116 17.58 3.14 -4.17
C LEU A 116 16.43 3.57 -3.27
N CYS A 117 15.91 2.68 -2.44
CA CYS A 117 14.90 3.00 -1.42
C CYS A 117 15.43 4.08 -0.46
N LYS A 118 16.66 3.92 0.06
CA LYS A 118 17.32 4.90 0.93
C LYS A 118 17.46 6.24 0.23
N GLN A 119 17.99 6.24 -0.98
CA GLN A 119 18.17 7.46 -1.78
C GLN A 119 16.84 8.22 -1.96
N ARG A 120 15.76 7.52 -2.31
CA ARG A 120 14.42 8.11 -2.48
C ARG A 120 13.87 8.70 -1.17
N MET A 121 14.08 8.01 -0.04
CA MET A 121 13.69 8.53 1.27
C MET A 121 14.43 9.82 1.62
N LEU A 122 15.74 9.88 1.40
CA LEU A 122 16.53 11.08 1.63
C LEU A 122 16.12 12.24 0.72
N GLN A 123 15.86 11.97 -0.56
CA GLN A 123 15.42 13.00 -1.53
C GLN A 123 14.07 13.63 -1.16
N ARG A 124 13.15 12.89 -0.54
CA ARG A 124 11.87 13.46 -0.07
C ARG A 124 11.96 14.14 1.29
N GLY A 125 13.17 14.17 1.92
CA GLY A 125 13.44 14.86 3.17
C GLY A 125 13.36 14.01 4.43
N ASP A 126 13.32 12.70 4.33
CA ASP A 126 13.49 11.82 5.50
C ASP A 126 14.94 12.01 6.01
N GLY A 127 15.11 12.19 7.32
CA GLY A 127 16.46 12.24 7.91
C GLY A 127 17.16 10.88 7.79
N GLU A 128 18.50 10.88 7.77
CA GLU A 128 19.30 9.66 7.56
C GLU A 128 19.01 8.58 8.62
N ASP A 129 18.92 8.97 9.89
CA ASP A 129 18.60 8.05 11.00
C ASP A 129 17.21 7.42 10.82
N ASN A 130 16.23 8.20 10.39
CA ASN A 130 14.87 7.71 10.12
C ASN A 130 14.86 6.75 8.92
N ALA A 131 15.58 7.08 7.84
CA ALA A 131 15.69 6.21 6.67
C ALA A 131 16.33 4.87 7.04
N ASN A 132 17.44 4.87 7.79
CA ASN A 132 18.13 3.66 8.24
C ASN A 132 17.24 2.80 9.16
N SER A 133 16.55 3.43 10.14
CA SER A 133 15.64 2.73 11.05
C SER A 133 14.49 2.05 10.30
N ARG A 134 13.96 2.69 9.26
CA ARG A 134 12.88 2.12 8.44
C ARG A 134 13.37 0.96 7.59
N LEU A 135 14.55 1.06 6.99
CA LEU A 135 15.13 -0.03 6.22
C LEU A 135 15.40 -1.25 7.09
N GLU A 136 15.90 -1.05 8.31
CA GLU A 136 16.13 -2.15 9.24
C GLU A 136 14.82 -2.83 9.65
N TYR A 137 13.77 -2.05 9.93
CA TYR A 137 12.43 -2.59 10.17
C TYR A 137 11.90 -3.37 8.95
N ASP A 138 12.06 -2.79 7.76
CA ASP A 138 11.54 -3.36 6.52
C ASP A 138 12.22 -4.71 6.17
N LYS A 139 13.49 -4.94 6.52
CA LYS A 139 14.18 -6.22 6.31
C LYS A 139 13.43 -7.40 6.91
N GLU A 140 12.94 -7.25 8.11
CA GLU A 140 12.17 -8.31 8.77
C GLU A 140 10.70 -8.32 8.28
N ALA A 141 10.07 -7.15 8.18
CA ALA A 141 8.67 -7.02 7.77
C ALA A 141 8.39 -7.54 6.36
N PHE A 142 9.36 -7.41 5.44
CA PHE A 142 9.22 -7.82 4.04
C PHE A 142 10.02 -9.06 3.67
N LYS A 143 10.54 -9.81 4.64
CA LYS A 143 11.31 -11.04 4.44
C LYS A 143 10.56 -12.08 3.60
N GLU A 144 9.26 -12.19 3.81
CA GLU A 144 8.38 -13.12 3.12
C GLU A 144 7.60 -12.45 1.96
N LEU A 145 8.06 -11.29 1.47
CA LEU A 145 7.38 -10.52 0.44
C LEU A 145 7.01 -11.37 -0.78
N TYR A 146 7.96 -12.18 -1.26
CA TYR A 146 7.76 -13.04 -2.44
C TYR A 146 6.70 -14.13 -2.23
N ASN A 147 6.44 -14.53 -1.00
CA ASN A 147 5.49 -15.58 -0.68
C ASN A 147 4.03 -15.12 -0.58
N ILE A 148 3.82 -13.81 -0.38
CA ILE A 148 2.47 -13.24 -0.21
C ILE A 148 1.94 -12.54 -1.45
N CYS A 149 2.82 -12.26 -2.44
CA CYS A 149 2.47 -11.54 -3.66
C CYS A 149 2.00 -12.47 -4.77
N ASP A 150 0.95 -12.06 -5.47
CA ASP A 150 0.50 -12.71 -6.70
C ASP A 150 1.41 -12.34 -7.87
N VAL A 151 1.96 -11.13 -7.85
CA VAL A 151 2.96 -10.65 -8.82
C VAL A 151 3.97 -9.73 -8.16
N ILE A 152 5.21 -9.72 -8.68
CA ILE A 152 6.27 -8.80 -8.23
C ILE A 152 6.74 -7.96 -9.42
N ILE A 153 6.76 -6.65 -9.21
CA ILE A 153 7.15 -5.67 -10.22
C ILE A 153 8.39 -4.90 -9.72
N PRO A 154 9.53 -5.01 -10.43
CA PRO A 154 10.72 -4.25 -10.08
C PRO A 154 10.53 -2.76 -10.41
N ASN A 155 10.86 -1.89 -9.46
CA ASN A 155 10.82 -0.43 -9.60
C ASN A 155 12.21 0.19 -9.52
N THR A 156 13.01 -0.04 -10.55
CA THR A 156 14.39 0.49 -10.69
C THR A 156 14.54 1.55 -11.78
N GLY A 157 13.47 1.83 -12.52
CA GLY A 157 13.49 2.69 -13.70
C GLY A 157 12.60 3.94 -13.58
N ASP A 158 12.16 4.39 -14.75
CA ASP A 158 11.20 5.48 -14.88
C ASP A 158 9.83 5.11 -14.31
N LEU A 159 9.22 6.06 -13.58
CA LEU A 159 7.94 5.84 -12.89
C LEU A 159 6.82 5.44 -13.85
N MET A 160 6.67 6.14 -14.97
CA MET A 160 5.56 5.88 -15.90
C MET A 160 5.67 4.51 -16.56
N THR A 161 6.89 4.07 -16.87
CA THR A 161 7.13 2.70 -17.35
C THR A 161 6.67 1.63 -16.35
N VAL A 162 6.86 1.88 -15.05
CA VAL A 162 6.41 0.97 -14.00
C VAL A 162 4.89 1.04 -13.83
N VAL A 163 4.32 2.24 -13.88
CA VAL A 163 2.86 2.47 -13.82
C VAL A 163 2.15 1.73 -14.97
N ASP A 164 2.65 1.82 -16.20
CA ASP A 164 2.09 1.12 -17.35
C ASP A 164 2.13 -0.41 -17.17
N LYS A 165 3.22 -0.94 -16.64
CA LYS A 165 3.33 -2.38 -16.31
C LYS A 165 2.31 -2.81 -15.27
N VAL A 166 2.17 -2.03 -14.19
CA VAL A 166 1.19 -2.30 -13.13
C VAL A 166 -0.21 -2.26 -13.72
N TYR A 167 -0.53 -1.23 -14.51
CA TYR A 167 -1.85 -1.10 -15.13
C TYR A 167 -2.15 -2.27 -16.08
N SER A 168 -1.17 -2.74 -16.85
CA SER A 168 -1.32 -3.92 -17.71
C SER A 168 -1.66 -5.17 -16.91
N VAL A 169 -1.06 -5.37 -15.74
CA VAL A 169 -1.40 -6.48 -14.82
C VAL A 169 -2.84 -6.34 -14.34
N ILE A 170 -3.23 -5.15 -13.85
CA ILE A 170 -4.58 -4.88 -13.37
C ILE A 170 -5.61 -5.16 -14.47
N SER A 171 -5.41 -4.63 -15.69
CA SER A 171 -6.32 -4.82 -16.79
C SER A 171 -6.48 -6.29 -17.20
N SER A 172 -5.37 -7.04 -17.21
CA SER A 172 -5.42 -8.47 -17.55
C SER A 172 -6.19 -9.30 -16.52
N GLU A 173 -6.05 -8.95 -15.22
CA GLU A 173 -6.79 -9.61 -14.14
C GLU A 173 -8.29 -9.30 -14.20
N GLU A 174 -8.68 -8.06 -14.51
CA GLU A 174 -10.10 -7.70 -14.65
C GLU A 174 -10.75 -8.40 -15.86
N GLU A 175 -10.06 -8.46 -17.00
CA GLU A 175 -10.53 -9.19 -18.18
C GLU A 175 -10.71 -10.69 -17.91
N GLY A 176 -9.78 -11.30 -17.15
CA GLY A 176 -9.86 -12.70 -16.72
C GLY A 176 -11.04 -12.99 -15.80
N ASN A 177 -11.37 -12.04 -14.94
CA ASN A 177 -12.48 -12.13 -14.00
C ASN A 177 -13.87 -11.97 -14.67
N GLU A 178 -13.97 -11.24 -15.78
CA GLU A 178 -15.23 -11.06 -16.54
C GLU A 178 -15.62 -12.30 -17.34
N GLN A 179 -14.69 -13.22 -17.59
CA GLN A 179 -14.91 -14.44 -18.39
C GLN A 179 -15.30 -15.66 -17.56
N GLN A 180 -15.32 -15.56 -16.23
CA GLN A 180 -15.74 -16.62 -15.29
C GLN A 180 -17.13 -16.35 -14.70
#